data_8a3f4222fe5da0873e6b03e44e0d4058
#
_entry.id   8a3f4222fe5da0873e6b03e44e0d4058
#
_cell.length_a   1.000
_cell.length_b   1.000
_cell.length_c   1.000
_cell.angle_alpha   90.00
_cell.angle_beta   90.00
_cell.angle_gamma   90.00
#
_symmetry.space_group_name_H-M   'P 1'
#
loop_
_entity.id
_entity.type
_entity.pdbx_description
1 polymer ?
#
loop_
_entity_poly.entity_id
_entity_poly.type
_entity_poly.pdbx_seq_one_letter_code
_entity_poly.pdbx_strand_id
1 'polypeptide(L)'
;MTKYSYTLVVEDIEKSVAFYQQYFNWDADKKGKESAWINTQSPLVFSVVEKTYLYDGLGISEEELPEQSFCTWLYGSEEELLAEKAELLRKGLVQIGALGHFLRDGNGRIWGLRKEGDLI
;
A
#
# COMPACT_ATOMS: atom_id res chain seq x y z
N MET A 1 10.27 4.18 -14.94
CA MET A 1 10.91 4.24 -13.61
C MET A 1 9.90 3.83 -12.55
N THR A 2 10.32 2.95 -11.66
CA THR A 2 9.46 2.47 -10.57
C THR A 2 9.32 3.54 -9.50
N LYS A 3 8.09 3.75 -9.02
CA LYS A 3 7.80 4.65 -7.91
C LYS A 3 7.44 3.82 -6.69
N TYR A 4 7.39 4.44 -5.54
CA TYR A 4 6.84 3.79 -4.36
C TYR A 4 5.95 4.74 -3.60
N SER A 5 5.02 4.17 -2.83
CA SER A 5 4.11 4.91 -1.98
C SER A 5 4.23 4.45 -0.54
N TYR A 6 3.90 5.35 0.37
CA TYR A 6 3.76 5.03 1.79
C TYR A 6 2.28 4.92 2.12
N THR A 7 1.89 3.82 2.75
CA THR A 7 0.48 3.54 3.03
C THR A 7 0.28 3.34 4.52
N LEU A 8 -0.71 4.05 5.07
CA LEU A 8 -1.16 3.86 6.45
C LEU A 8 -2.45 3.04 6.46
N VAL A 9 -2.53 2.12 7.41
CA VAL A 9 -3.74 1.35 7.67
C VAL A 9 -4.60 2.14 8.66
N VAL A 10 -5.84 2.45 8.29
CA VAL A 10 -6.72 3.29 9.08
C VAL A 10 -8.05 2.60 9.35
N GLU A 11 -8.75 3.04 10.40
CA GLU A 11 -10.06 2.48 10.75
C GLU A 11 -11.17 3.00 9.85
N ASP A 12 -11.07 4.25 9.39
CA ASP A 12 -12.14 4.94 8.67
C ASP A 12 -11.53 5.89 7.64
N ILE A 13 -11.80 5.63 6.36
CA ILE A 13 -11.26 6.43 5.25
C ILE A 13 -11.79 7.86 5.32
N GLU A 14 -13.10 8.06 5.53
CA GLU A 14 -13.69 9.39 5.53
C GLU A 14 -13.11 10.28 6.63
N LYS A 15 -12.96 9.72 7.83
CA LYS A 15 -12.36 10.45 8.96
C LYS A 15 -10.90 10.77 8.69
N SER A 16 -10.16 9.85 8.09
CA SER A 16 -8.76 10.06 7.78
C SER A 16 -8.56 11.14 6.73
N VAL A 17 -9.34 11.11 5.65
CA VAL A 17 -9.31 12.15 4.62
C VAL A 17 -9.62 13.52 5.22
N ALA A 18 -10.66 13.60 6.04
CA ALA A 18 -11.05 14.85 6.71
C ALA A 18 -9.94 15.36 7.64
N PHE A 19 -9.28 14.46 8.35
CA PHE A 19 -8.15 14.80 9.24
C PHE A 19 -7.00 15.45 8.44
N TYR A 20 -6.58 14.84 7.36
CA TYR A 20 -5.48 15.36 6.56
C TYR A 20 -5.82 16.69 5.89
N GLN A 21 -7.06 16.85 5.46
CA GLN A 21 -7.50 18.11 4.90
C GLN A 21 -7.52 19.22 5.95
N GLN A 22 -8.05 18.94 7.13
CA GLN A 22 -8.18 19.92 8.20
C GLN A 22 -6.82 20.37 8.77
N TYR A 23 -5.92 19.42 9.02
CA TYR A 23 -4.68 19.73 9.72
C TYR A 23 -3.49 19.99 8.81
N PHE A 24 -3.49 19.44 7.61
CA PHE A 24 -2.37 19.58 6.69
C PHE A 24 -2.73 20.26 5.38
N ASN A 25 -4.00 20.52 5.16
CA ASN A 25 -4.51 21.06 3.89
C ASN A 25 -4.19 20.13 2.70
N TRP A 26 -4.23 18.82 2.94
CA TRP A 26 -4.02 17.81 1.92
C TRP A 26 -5.36 17.23 1.48
N ASP A 27 -5.66 17.35 0.19
CA ASP A 27 -6.88 16.81 -0.38
C ASP A 27 -6.69 15.38 -0.86
N ALA A 28 -7.79 14.62 -0.93
CA ALA A 28 -7.76 13.32 -1.55
C ALA A 28 -7.76 13.47 -3.07
N ASP A 29 -6.72 12.98 -3.74
CA ASP A 29 -6.64 13.00 -5.21
C ASP A 29 -7.54 11.95 -5.83
N LYS A 30 -7.58 10.78 -5.21
CA LYS A 30 -8.38 9.66 -5.70
C LYS A 30 -8.89 8.92 -4.49
N LYS A 31 -10.21 8.86 -4.34
CA LYS A 31 -10.85 8.28 -3.17
C LYS A 31 -11.76 7.15 -3.58
N GLY A 32 -11.47 5.96 -3.09
CA GLY A 32 -12.35 4.81 -3.18
C GLY A 32 -13.08 4.58 -1.87
N LYS A 33 -13.76 3.46 -1.78
CA LYS A 33 -14.51 3.08 -0.59
C LYS A 33 -13.60 2.58 0.52
N GLU A 34 -12.55 1.84 0.15
CA GLU A 34 -11.64 1.19 1.09
C GLU A 34 -10.25 1.78 1.11
N SER A 35 -9.95 2.71 0.22
CA SER A 35 -8.62 3.34 0.15
C SER A 35 -8.71 4.71 -0.49
N ALA A 36 -7.67 5.51 -0.29
CA ALA A 36 -7.57 6.84 -0.88
C ALA A 36 -6.12 7.22 -1.09
N TRP A 37 -5.86 7.93 -2.18
CA TRP A 37 -4.58 8.59 -2.43
C TRP A 37 -4.69 10.02 -1.93
N ILE A 38 -3.70 10.47 -1.15
CA ILE A 38 -3.69 11.80 -0.52
C ILE A 38 -2.63 12.65 -1.22
N ASN A 39 -3.03 13.84 -1.64
CA ASN A 39 -2.11 14.80 -2.24
C ASN A 39 -1.40 15.60 -1.14
N THR A 40 -0.15 15.26 -0.87
CA THR A 40 0.66 15.94 0.15
C THR A 40 1.29 17.23 -0.38
N GLN A 41 1.05 17.57 -1.65
CA GLN A 41 1.65 18.74 -2.32
C GLN A 41 3.18 18.64 -2.34
N SER A 42 3.69 17.42 -2.35
CA SER A 42 5.11 17.10 -2.40
C SER A 42 5.33 15.88 -3.29
N PRO A 43 6.57 15.50 -3.59
CA PRO A 43 6.83 14.28 -4.35
C PRO A 43 6.43 12.98 -3.66
N LEU A 44 6.13 13.03 -2.36
CA LEU A 44 5.73 11.84 -1.62
C LEU A 44 4.37 11.32 -2.13
N VAL A 45 4.34 10.06 -2.52
CA VAL A 45 3.10 9.36 -2.85
C VAL A 45 2.58 8.73 -1.57
N PHE A 46 1.40 9.15 -1.13
CA PHE A 46 0.84 8.78 0.16
C PHE A 46 -0.58 8.26 -0.01
N SER A 47 -0.89 7.15 0.65
CA SER A 47 -2.23 6.57 0.60
C SER A 47 -2.66 6.07 1.97
N VAL A 48 -3.97 5.87 2.12
CA VAL A 48 -4.55 5.24 3.30
C VAL A 48 -5.42 4.07 2.83
N VAL A 49 -5.47 3.01 3.63
CA VAL A 49 -6.30 1.85 3.34
C VAL A 49 -7.06 1.46 4.59
N GLU A 50 -8.33 1.08 4.42
CA GLU A 50 -9.14 0.65 5.55
C GLU A 50 -8.68 -0.71 6.06
N LYS A 51 -8.59 -0.82 7.37
CA LYS A 51 -8.10 -1.99 8.06
C LYS A 51 -8.85 -3.26 7.68
N THR A 52 -10.17 -3.22 7.67
CA THR A 52 -11.00 -4.38 7.34
C THR A 52 -10.76 -4.85 5.91
N TYR A 53 -10.67 -3.91 4.98
CA TYR A 53 -10.38 -4.25 3.59
C TYR A 53 -9.02 -4.91 3.45
N LEU A 54 -8.00 -4.38 4.14
CA LEU A 54 -6.65 -4.94 4.06
C LEU A 54 -6.62 -6.38 4.61
N TYR A 55 -7.20 -6.60 5.77
CA TYR A 55 -7.13 -7.91 6.41
C TYR A 55 -8.07 -8.92 5.75
N ASP A 56 -9.31 -8.56 5.49
CA ASP A 56 -10.29 -9.48 4.93
C ASP A 56 -10.23 -9.55 3.41
N GLY A 57 -10.06 -8.41 2.75
CA GLY A 57 -10.07 -8.33 1.30
C GLY A 57 -8.77 -8.74 0.64
N LEU A 58 -7.63 -8.37 1.23
CA LEU A 58 -6.31 -8.64 0.66
C LEU A 58 -5.58 -9.81 1.33
N GLY A 59 -6.16 -10.37 2.39
CA GLY A 59 -5.61 -11.55 3.03
C GLY A 59 -4.33 -11.31 3.83
N ILE A 60 -4.16 -10.11 4.36
CA ILE A 60 -3.05 -9.77 5.27
C ILE A 60 -3.60 -9.76 6.69
N SER A 61 -2.95 -10.47 7.60
CA SER A 61 -3.36 -10.48 8.99
C SER A 61 -2.72 -9.34 9.78
N GLU A 62 -3.35 -8.97 10.90
CA GLU A 62 -2.81 -7.97 11.81
C GLU A 62 -1.44 -8.38 12.36
N GLU A 63 -1.25 -9.68 12.59
CA GLU A 63 0.02 -10.21 13.07
C GLU A 63 1.14 -10.05 12.05
N GLU A 64 0.79 -10.13 10.75
CA GLU A 64 1.74 -9.95 9.66
C GLU A 64 2.11 -8.49 9.46
N LEU A 65 1.28 -7.56 9.91
CA LEU A 65 1.50 -6.13 9.74
C LEU A 65 1.26 -5.36 11.04
N PRO A 66 2.06 -5.59 12.06
CA PRO A 66 1.84 -4.97 13.37
C PRO A 66 1.99 -3.45 13.38
N GLU A 67 2.79 -2.89 12.49
CA GLU A 67 3.04 -1.44 12.45
C GLU A 67 1.90 -0.67 11.77
N GLN A 68 0.95 -1.34 11.13
CA GLN A 68 -0.18 -0.73 10.43
C GLN A 68 0.24 0.30 9.37
N SER A 69 1.39 0.06 8.76
CA SER A 69 1.88 0.85 7.64
C SER A 69 2.82 0.01 6.79
N PHE A 70 2.93 0.35 5.52
CA PHE A 70 3.84 -0.34 4.62
C PHE A 70 4.16 0.52 3.41
N CYS A 71 5.27 0.19 2.74
CA CYS A 71 5.62 0.79 1.47
C CYS A 71 5.17 -0.11 0.34
N THR A 72 4.72 0.48 -0.75
CA THR A 72 4.29 -0.25 -1.94
C THR A 72 5.11 0.22 -3.12
N TRP A 73 5.67 -0.72 -3.87
CA TRP A 73 6.33 -0.44 -5.13
C TRP A 73 5.29 -0.39 -6.24
N LEU A 74 5.34 0.68 -7.02
CA LEU A 74 4.40 0.95 -8.11
C LEU A 74 5.09 0.71 -9.45
N TYR A 75 4.54 -0.20 -10.22
CA TYR A 75 5.11 -0.60 -11.51
C TYR A 75 4.26 -0.05 -12.65
N GLY A 76 4.89 0.23 -13.77
CA GLY A 76 4.21 0.78 -14.94
C GLY A 76 3.27 -0.23 -15.62
N SER A 77 3.52 -1.52 -15.44
CA SER A 77 2.70 -2.56 -16.02
C SER A 77 2.66 -3.79 -15.12
N GLU A 78 1.65 -4.63 -15.31
CA GLU A 78 1.57 -5.91 -14.61
C GLU A 78 2.72 -6.82 -14.96
N GLU A 79 3.17 -6.79 -16.22
CA GLU A 79 4.31 -7.58 -16.66
C GLU A 79 5.58 -7.23 -15.88
N GLU A 80 5.86 -5.94 -15.70
CA GLU A 80 6.99 -5.51 -14.89
C GLU A 80 6.84 -5.95 -13.43
N LEU A 81 5.63 -5.83 -12.89
CA LEU A 81 5.34 -6.23 -11.51
C LEU A 81 5.63 -7.72 -11.32
N LEU A 82 5.13 -8.56 -12.20
CA LEU A 82 5.31 -10.01 -12.09
C LEU A 82 6.77 -10.43 -12.24
N ALA A 83 7.50 -9.77 -13.14
CA ALA A 83 8.92 -10.04 -13.33
C ALA A 83 9.73 -9.68 -12.08
N GLU A 84 9.48 -8.51 -11.51
CA GLU A 84 10.16 -8.08 -10.29
C GLU A 84 9.79 -8.95 -9.09
N LYS A 85 8.52 -9.32 -8.97
CA LYS A 85 8.07 -10.21 -7.90
C LYS A 85 8.81 -11.55 -7.96
N ALA A 86 8.91 -12.14 -9.16
CA ALA A 86 9.62 -13.40 -9.33
C ALA A 86 11.08 -13.28 -8.90
N GLU A 87 11.73 -12.17 -9.25
CA GLU A 87 13.12 -11.92 -8.86
C GLU A 87 13.28 -11.75 -7.36
N LEU A 88 12.37 -11.02 -6.71
CA LEU A 88 12.42 -10.82 -5.27
C LEU A 88 12.20 -12.13 -4.50
N LEU A 89 11.26 -12.96 -4.97
CA LEU A 89 11.06 -14.29 -4.37
C LEU A 89 12.30 -15.17 -4.52
N ARG A 90 12.93 -15.11 -5.68
CA ARG A 90 14.16 -15.85 -5.94
C ARG A 90 15.29 -15.41 -4.99
N LYS A 91 15.34 -14.14 -4.64
CA LYS A 91 16.34 -13.58 -3.72
C LYS A 91 16.05 -13.87 -2.25
N GLY A 92 14.90 -14.44 -1.94
CA GLY A 92 14.59 -14.89 -0.59
C GLY A 92 13.49 -14.13 0.14
N LEU A 93 12.84 -13.15 -0.49
CA LEU A 93 11.67 -12.54 0.11
C LEU A 93 10.53 -13.55 0.18
N VAL A 94 9.67 -13.41 1.17
CA VAL A 94 8.59 -14.36 1.43
C VAL A 94 7.26 -13.71 1.14
N GLN A 95 6.44 -14.37 0.31
CA GLN A 95 5.08 -13.90 0.07
C GLN A 95 4.23 -14.08 1.31
N ILE A 96 3.44 -13.06 1.63
CA ILE A 96 2.46 -13.11 2.71
C ILE A 96 1.08 -12.77 2.16
N GLY A 97 0.03 -13.24 2.85
CA GLY A 97 -1.34 -13.03 2.42
C GLY A 97 -1.74 -13.91 1.26
N ALA A 98 -3.05 -14.01 1.04
CA ALA A 98 -3.63 -14.94 0.06
C ALA A 98 -3.51 -14.45 -1.37
N LEU A 99 -3.43 -13.14 -1.59
CA LEU A 99 -3.50 -12.56 -2.93
C LEU A 99 -2.14 -12.31 -3.58
N GLY A 100 -1.04 -12.58 -2.87
CA GLY A 100 0.29 -12.50 -3.45
C GLY A 100 0.80 -11.10 -3.76
N HIS A 101 0.15 -10.07 -3.23
CA HIS A 101 0.53 -8.68 -3.46
C HIS A 101 1.52 -8.13 -2.44
N PHE A 102 1.88 -8.91 -1.45
CA PHE A 102 2.73 -8.48 -0.36
C PHE A 102 3.87 -9.45 -0.12
N LEU A 103 5.04 -8.90 0.15
CA LEU A 103 6.25 -9.67 0.43
C LEU A 103 6.87 -9.18 1.75
N ARG A 104 7.49 -10.09 2.47
CA ARG A 104 8.27 -9.75 3.66
C ARG A 104 9.76 -9.87 3.35
N ASP A 105 10.53 -8.86 3.73
CA ASP A 105 11.98 -8.88 3.54
C ASP A 105 12.72 -9.51 4.72
N GLY A 106 14.06 -9.55 4.64
CA GLY A 106 14.91 -10.12 5.68
C GLY A 106 14.90 -9.36 7.00
N ASN A 107 14.39 -8.14 7.02
CA ASN A 107 14.24 -7.32 8.23
C ASN A 107 12.85 -7.40 8.83
N GLY A 108 11.98 -8.23 8.28
CA GLY A 108 10.59 -8.37 8.72
C GLY A 108 9.66 -7.28 8.21
N ARG A 109 10.13 -6.42 7.31
CA ARG A 109 9.31 -5.35 6.73
C ARG A 109 8.43 -5.88 5.62
N ILE A 110 7.23 -5.33 5.53
CA ILE A 110 6.26 -5.70 4.51
C ILE A 110 6.32 -4.69 3.35
N TRP A 111 6.32 -5.23 2.15
CA TRP A 111 6.33 -4.45 0.91
C TRP A 111 5.14 -4.87 0.06
N GLY A 112 4.35 -3.89 -0.38
CA GLY A 112 3.29 -4.13 -1.35
C GLY A 112 3.84 -4.01 -2.77
N LEU A 113 3.21 -4.68 -3.71
CA LEU A 113 3.52 -4.57 -5.13
C LEU A 113 2.22 -4.23 -5.85
N ARG A 114 2.22 -3.12 -6.61
CA ARG A 114 1.03 -2.65 -7.30
C ARG A 114 1.38 -2.10 -8.67
N LYS A 115 0.41 -2.16 -9.57
CA LYS A 115 0.50 -1.44 -10.83
C LYS A 115 0.16 0.03 -10.58
N GLU A 116 0.91 0.94 -11.17
CA GLU A 116 0.70 2.37 -11.01
C GLU A 116 -0.72 2.75 -11.43
N GLY A 117 -1.41 3.53 -10.61
CA GLY A 117 -2.78 3.94 -10.85
C GLY A 117 -3.83 3.10 -10.15
N ASP A 118 -3.50 1.90 -9.71
CA ASP A 118 -4.44 1.07 -8.95
C ASP A 118 -4.55 1.58 -7.52
N LEU A 119 -5.76 1.59 -6.99
CA LEU A 119 -5.96 1.78 -5.55
C LEU A 119 -5.63 0.46 -4.84
N ILE A 120 -5.09 0.59 -3.67
CA ILE A 120 -4.79 -0.57 -2.84
C ILE A 120 -6.06 -1.29 -2.41
#